data_d32eee40c3afe7427400c33cd2b2e880
#
_entry.id   d32eee40c3afe7427400c33cd2b2e880
#
_cell.length_a   1.000
_cell.length_b   1.000
_cell.length_c   1.000
_cell.angle_alpha   90.00
_cell.angle_beta   90.00
_cell.angle_gamma   90.00
#
_symmetry.space_group_name_H-M   'P 1'
#
loop_
_entity.id
_entity.type
_entity.pdbx_description
1 polymer ?
#
loop_
_entity_poly.entity_id
_entity_poly.type
_entity_poly.pdbx_seq_one_letter_code
_entity_poly.pdbx_strand_id
1 'polypeptide(L)'
;GKDFIRITGEKKQQIGLQQELPASDTQPVCLEDGCGNLYFVKDGKVKVQITEQESRHEKLRTPTTGTFASAWIAHGTAPKDGSYEYMVWIQPSGKELKTHVPAATYKVIQRDRKMHAVNDILTGTMAYAVFEDTKPAADNVFSFLPAETMVMYQKENNALVMSVCTPNLNIAE
;
A
#
# COMPACT_ATOMS: atom_id res chain seq x y z
N GLY A 1 -10.40 19.91 3.03
CA GLY A 1 -11.22 18.71 3.18
C GLY A 1 -10.39 17.59 3.72
N LYS A 2 -10.90 16.88 4.70
CA LYS A 2 -10.24 15.72 5.35
C LYS A 2 -11.06 14.45 5.11
N ASP A 3 -11.93 14.49 4.13
CA ASP A 3 -12.90 13.45 3.84
C ASP A 3 -12.35 12.52 2.77
N PHE A 4 -12.75 11.26 2.82
CA PHE A 4 -12.49 10.35 1.72
C PHE A 4 -13.55 10.52 0.62
N ILE A 5 -13.09 10.36 -0.61
CA ILE A 5 -13.94 10.31 -1.81
C ILE A 5 -13.77 8.93 -2.43
N ARG A 6 -14.88 8.23 -2.63
CA ARG A 6 -14.89 7.01 -3.41
C ARG A 6 -14.82 7.35 -4.90
N ILE A 7 -13.92 6.70 -5.62
CA ILE A 7 -13.82 6.81 -7.07
C ILE A 7 -14.36 5.53 -7.69
N THR A 8 -15.34 5.67 -8.58
CA THR A 8 -15.88 4.56 -9.36
C THR A 8 -15.87 4.98 -10.82
N GLY A 9 -14.92 4.47 -11.60
CA GLY A 9 -14.66 4.96 -12.95
C GLY A 9 -14.27 6.45 -12.91
N GLU A 10 -14.97 7.29 -13.69
CA GLU A 10 -14.75 8.75 -13.69
C GLU A 10 -15.59 9.49 -12.63
N LYS A 11 -16.46 8.80 -11.92
CA LYS A 11 -17.36 9.41 -10.93
C LYS A 11 -16.72 9.42 -9.55
N LYS A 12 -16.70 10.62 -8.96
CA LYS A 12 -16.30 10.83 -7.57
C LYS A 12 -17.54 10.94 -6.69
N GLN A 13 -17.58 10.21 -5.60
CA GLN A 13 -18.65 10.25 -4.62
C GLN A 13 -18.06 10.48 -3.24
N GLN A 14 -18.48 11.55 -2.58
CA GLN A 14 -18.10 11.77 -1.18
C GLN A 14 -18.67 10.66 -0.29
N ILE A 15 -17.85 10.12 0.57
CA ILE A 15 -18.25 9.08 1.49
C ILE A 15 -18.88 9.72 2.72
N GLY A 16 -20.04 9.19 3.13
CA GLY A 16 -20.72 9.61 4.34
C GLY A 16 -19.97 9.26 5.63
N LEU A 17 -20.54 9.68 6.76
CA LEU A 17 -19.92 9.60 8.08
C LEU A 17 -19.46 8.19 8.50
N GLN A 18 -20.13 7.14 8.00
CA GLN A 18 -19.78 5.76 8.32
C GLN A 18 -20.25 4.85 7.18
N GLN A 19 -19.34 4.18 6.52
CA GLN A 19 -19.65 3.26 5.43
C GLN A 19 -18.77 2.02 5.47
N GLU A 20 -19.35 0.90 5.02
CA GLU A 20 -18.64 -0.33 4.71
C GLU A 20 -18.71 -0.59 3.21
N LEU A 21 -17.56 -0.76 2.58
CA LEU A 21 -17.40 -0.90 1.13
C LEU A 21 -16.78 -2.27 0.85
N PRO A 22 -17.52 -3.24 0.30
CA PRO A 22 -16.94 -4.51 -0.11
C PRO A 22 -16.02 -4.28 -1.32
N ALA A 23 -14.83 -4.84 -1.26
CA ALA A 23 -13.87 -4.86 -2.34
C ALA A 23 -13.68 -6.28 -2.86
N SER A 24 -13.52 -6.42 -4.18
CA SER A 24 -13.14 -7.67 -4.85
C SER A 24 -12.29 -7.36 -6.07
N ASP A 25 -11.62 -8.37 -6.62
CA ASP A 25 -10.83 -8.21 -7.86
C ASP A 25 -11.64 -7.65 -9.03
N THR A 26 -12.94 -7.94 -9.10
CA THR A 26 -13.85 -7.42 -10.13
C THR A 26 -14.47 -6.08 -9.78
N GLN A 27 -14.51 -5.73 -8.50
CA GLN A 27 -15.05 -4.48 -7.98
C GLN A 27 -14.15 -3.92 -6.88
N PRO A 28 -12.96 -3.44 -7.23
CA PRO A 28 -12.05 -2.87 -6.25
C PRO A 28 -12.60 -1.57 -5.65
N VAL A 29 -12.20 -1.29 -4.42
CA VAL A 29 -12.50 -0.02 -3.77
C VAL A 29 -11.34 0.94 -4.03
N CYS A 30 -11.63 2.10 -4.60
CA CYS A 30 -10.69 3.19 -4.75
C CYS A 30 -11.16 4.38 -3.92
N LEU A 31 -10.33 4.81 -2.98
CA LEU A 31 -10.56 5.97 -2.13
C LEU A 31 -9.56 7.07 -2.46
N GLU A 32 -10.03 8.31 -2.54
CA GLU A 32 -9.18 9.49 -2.62
C GLU A 32 -9.23 10.22 -1.28
N ASP A 33 -8.08 10.56 -0.72
CA ASP A 33 -8.00 11.39 0.49
C ASP A 33 -8.02 12.89 0.15
N GLY A 34 -8.08 13.73 1.20
CA GLY A 34 -8.09 15.19 1.04
C GLY A 34 -6.78 15.77 0.47
N CYS A 35 -5.74 14.98 0.32
CA CYS A 35 -4.46 15.35 -0.31
C CYS A 35 -4.38 14.93 -1.77
N GLY A 36 -5.36 14.17 -2.27
CA GLY A 36 -5.40 13.65 -3.63
C GLY A 36 -4.64 12.33 -3.81
N ASN A 37 -4.29 11.64 -2.73
CA ASN A 37 -3.73 10.30 -2.82
C ASN A 37 -4.85 9.28 -3.04
N LEU A 38 -4.58 8.27 -3.86
CA LEU A 38 -5.51 7.18 -4.11
C LEU A 38 -5.09 5.92 -3.37
N TYR A 39 -6.04 5.34 -2.67
CA TYR A 39 -5.92 4.06 -1.98
C TYR A 39 -6.75 3.03 -2.73
N PHE A 40 -6.09 2.06 -3.30
CA PHE A 40 -6.71 1.04 -4.13
C PHE A 40 -6.68 -0.30 -3.42
N VAL A 41 -7.86 -0.83 -3.05
CA VAL A 41 -8.02 -2.09 -2.33
C VAL A 41 -8.73 -3.09 -3.23
N LYS A 42 -8.10 -4.24 -3.46
CA LYS A 42 -8.63 -5.29 -4.33
C LYS A 42 -9.55 -6.28 -3.63
N ASP A 43 -9.34 -6.50 -2.34
CA ASP A 43 -10.06 -7.54 -1.61
C ASP A 43 -10.33 -7.11 -0.17
N GLY A 44 -11.44 -7.61 0.37
CA GLY A 44 -11.84 -7.42 1.75
C GLY A 44 -12.95 -6.39 1.95
N LYS A 45 -13.16 -6.03 3.21
CA LYS A 45 -14.16 -5.04 3.62
C LYS A 45 -13.46 -3.77 4.06
N VAL A 46 -13.59 -2.73 3.26
CA VAL A 46 -13.06 -1.40 3.61
C VAL A 46 -14.10 -0.67 4.43
N LYS A 47 -13.75 -0.31 5.65
CA LYS A 47 -14.57 0.55 6.49
C LYS A 47 -14.01 1.96 6.46
N VAL A 48 -14.90 2.93 6.30
CA VAL A 48 -14.57 4.36 6.31
C VAL A 48 -15.42 5.05 7.34
N GLN A 49 -14.81 5.91 8.12
CA GLN A 49 -15.54 6.76 9.09
C GLN A 49 -14.90 8.14 9.18
N ILE A 50 -15.74 9.11 9.52
CA ILE A 50 -15.33 10.47 9.86
C ILE A 50 -15.77 10.71 11.31
N THR A 51 -14.79 10.84 12.21
CA THR A 51 -15.06 10.99 13.64
C THR A 51 -14.16 12.03 14.26
N GLU A 52 -14.62 12.63 15.35
CA GLU A 52 -13.75 13.37 16.24
C GLU A 52 -12.81 12.41 16.95
N GLN A 53 -11.53 12.74 16.96
CA GLN A 53 -10.48 11.97 17.62
C GLN A 53 -9.71 12.89 18.56
N GLU A 54 -9.36 12.37 19.73
CA GLU A 54 -8.50 13.04 20.68
C GLU A 54 -7.10 12.42 20.62
N SER A 55 -6.10 13.28 20.67
CA SER A 55 -4.71 12.89 20.83
C SER A 55 -4.06 13.79 21.88
N ARG A 56 -2.92 13.37 22.41
CA ARG A 56 -2.14 14.18 23.35
C ARG A 56 -0.87 14.66 22.70
N HIS A 57 -0.61 15.95 22.83
CA HIS A 57 0.65 16.52 22.37
C HIS A 57 1.82 15.82 23.10
N GLU A 58 2.82 15.39 22.35
CA GLU A 58 3.91 14.56 22.86
C GLU A 58 4.63 15.16 24.06
N LYS A 59 5.00 16.45 24.00
CA LYS A 59 5.73 17.16 25.06
C LYS A 59 4.81 17.77 26.10
N LEU A 60 3.77 18.47 25.68
CA LEU A 60 2.91 19.25 26.59
C LEU A 60 1.82 18.40 27.23
N ARG A 61 1.58 17.19 26.72
CA ARG A 61 0.49 16.29 27.17
C ARG A 61 -0.91 16.93 27.17
N THR A 62 -1.05 18.08 26.53
CA THR A 62 -2.33 18.74 26.36
C THR A 62 -3.20 17.95 25.37
N PRO A 63 -4.49 17.76 25.64
CA PRO A 63 -5.39 17.13 24.69
C PRO A 63 -5.55 18.01 23.45
N THR A 64 -5.53 17.39 22.30
CA THR A 64 -5.87 18.01 21.01
C THR A 64 -6.96 17.20 20.36
N THR A 65 -8.00 17.86 19.90
CA THR A 65 -9.12 17.22 19.19
C THR A 65 -9.16 17.66 17.74
N GLY A 66 -9.69 16.80 16.90
CA GLY A 66 -9.90 17.09 15.49
C GLY A 66 -10.77 16.05 14.82
N THR A 67 -11.48 16.48 13.80
CA THR A 67 -12.27 15.55 12.96
C THR A 67 -11.39 14.98 11.88
N PHE A 68 -11.29 13.66 11.84
CA PHE A 68 -10.45 12.91 10.88
C PHE A 68 -11.29 11.88 10.13
N ALA A 69 -10.99 11.73 8.85
CA ALA A 69 -11.42 10.60 8.07
C ALA A 69 -10.42 9.45 8.28
N SER A 70 -10.94 8.28 8.58
CA SER A 70 -10.16 7.05 8.77
C SER A 70 -10.71 5.95 7.90
N ALA A 71 -9.83 5.17 7.28
CA ALA A 71 -10.20 3.98 6.54
C ALA A 71 -9.33 2.80 6.97
N TRP A 72 -9.90 1.61 7.03
CA TRP A 72 -9.17 0.37 7.34
C TRP A 72 -9.82 -0.84 6.66
N ILE A 73 -9.03 -1.87 6.45
CA ILE A 73 -9.50 -3.16 5.95
C ILE A 73 -9.90 -4.01 7.15
N ALA A 74 -11.18 -4.38 7.22
CA ALA A 74 -11.73 -5.11 8.35
C ALA A 74 -11.58 -6.63 8.15
N HIS A 75 -10.86 -7.28 9.06
CA HIS A 75 -10.67 -8.74 9.06
C HIS A 75 -11.65 -9.49 9.98
N GLY A 76 -12.62 -8.79 10.60
CA GLY A 76 -13.56 -9.39 11.56
C GLY A 76 -12.94 -9.57 12.96
N THR A 77 -13.60 -10.39 13.79
CA THR A 77 -13.16 -10.69 15.16
C THR A 77 -12.29 -11.93 15.17
N ALA A 78 -11.12 -11.86 15.81
CA ALA A 78 -10.15 -12.95 15.94
C ALA A 78 -9.80 -13.61 14.57
N PRO A 79 -9.33 -12.86 13.58
CA PRO A 79 -9.05 -13.41 12.27
C PRO A 79 -7.92 -14.44 12.34
N LYS A 80 -8.07 -15.52 11.55
CA LYS A 80 -7.00 -16.48 11.31
C LYS A 80 -6.52 -16.32 9.89
N ASP A 81 -5.19 -16.30 9.70
CA ASP A 81 -4.54 -16.18 8.40
C ASP A 81 -5.00 -14.97 7.57
N GLY A 82 -5.34 -13.88 8.26
CA GLY A 82 -5.78 -12.64 7.63
C GLY A 82 -4.67 -12.06 6.75
N SER A 83 -5.04 -11.68 5.54
CA SER A 83 -4.14 -10.98 4.62
C SER A 83 -4.82 -9.76 4.04
N TYR A 84 -4.03 -8.81 3.59
CA TYR A 84 -4.53 -7.64 2.88
C TYR A 84 -3.57 -7.25 1.77
N GLU A 85 -4.13 -6.57 0.78
CA GLU A 85 -3.37 -6.00 -0.32
C GLU A 85 -4.01 -4.66 -0.70
N TYR A 86 -3.21 -3.63 -0.68
CA TYR A 86 -3.62 -2.32 -1.19
C TYR A 86 -2.44 -1.61 -1.84
N MET A 87 -2.75 -0.69 -2.73
CA MET A 87 -1.79 0.19 -3.37
C MET A 87 -2.11 1.63 -2.99
N VAL A 88 -1.08 2.42 -2.75
CA VAL A 88 -1.22 3.88 -2.62
C VAL A 88 -0.60 4.53 -3.84
N TRP A 89 -1.38 5.34 -4.52
CA TRP A 89 -0.90 6.15 -5.63
C TRP A 89 -0.88 7.61 -5.19
N ILE A 90 0.32 8.15 -5.10
CA ILE A 90 0.53 9.47 -4.53
C ILE A 90 0.20 10.52 -5.58
N GLN A 91 -0.87 11.29 -5.36
CA GLN A 91 -1.28 12.45 -6.16
C GLN A 91 -1.19 12.21 -7.69
N PRO A 92 -1.79 11.14 -8.24
CA PRO A 92 -1.69 10.86 -9.66
C PRO A 92 -2.33 12.00 -10.47
N SER A 93 -1.70 12.35 -11.57
CA SER A 93 -2.27 13.32 -12.51
C SER A 93 -3.53 12.76 -13.18
N GLY A 94 -4.41 13.66 -13.64
CA GLY A 94 -5.60 13.24 -14.40
C GLY A 94 -5.26 12.49 -15.69
N LYS A 95 -4.05 12.65 -16.24
CA LYS A 95 -3.55 11.88 -17.38
C LYS A 95 -3.22 10.45 -16.98
N GLU A 96 -2.52 10.26 -15.86
CA GLU A 96 -2.18 8.93 -15.34
C GLU A 96 -3.43 8.12 -15.02
N LEU A 97 -4.44 8.74 -14.41
CA LEU A 97 -5.72 8.09 -14.10
C LEU A 97 -6.49 7.62 -15.34
N LYS A 98 -6.30 8.28 -16.49
CA LYS A 98 -6.94 7.89 -17.75
C LYS A 98 -6.18 6.80 -18.49
N THR A 99 -4.87 6.73 -18.31
CA THR A 99 -3.99 5.81 -19.05
C THR A 99 -3.69 4.51 -18.33
N HIS A 100 -3.84 4.49 -17.01
CA HIS A 100 -3.47 3.33 -16.20
C HIS A 100 -4.64 2.87 -15.33
N VAL A 101 -4.93 1.57 -15.41
CA VAL A 101 -5.82 0.91 -14.44
C VAL A 101 -4.96 0.52 -13.23
N PRO A 102 -5.22 1.05 -12.03
CA PRO A 102 -4.37 0.79 -10.87
C PRO A 102 -4.05 -0.68 -10.63
N ALA A 103 -5.03 -1.56 -10.79
CA ALA A 103 -4.85 -3.02 -10.64
C ALA A 103 -3.85 -3.65 -11.63
N ALA A 104 -3.58 -3.00 -12.76
CA ALA A 104 -2.69 -3.50 -13.80
C ALA A 104 -1.29 -2.87 -13.73
N THR A 105 -1.02 -1.99 -12.75
CA THR A 105 0.27 -1.30 -12.64
C THR A 105 1.31 -2.09 -11.86
N TYR A 106 0.91 -3.10 -11.11
CA TYR A 106 1.80 -3.93 -10.34
C TYR A 106 1.36 -5.40 -10.29
N LYS A 107 2.28 -6.28 -9.97
CA LYS A 107 2.04 -7.70 -9.78
C LYS A 107 2.75 -8.19 -8.53
N VAL A 108 2.00 -8.82 -7.63
CA VAL A 108 2.59 -9.57 -6.52
C VAL A 108 3.18 -10.87 -7.08
N ILE A 109 4.49 -11.03 -6.95
CA ILE A 109 5.25 -12.18 -7.48
C ILE A 109 5.34 -13.28 -6.43
N GLN A 110 5.57 -12.88 -5.17
CA GLN A 110 5.65 -13.78 -4.04
C GLN A 110 5.09 -13.09 -2.80
N ARG A 111 4.32 -13.82 -2.00
CA ARG A 111 3.79 -13.36 -0.72
C ARG A 111 3.66 -14.54 0.21
N ASP A 112 4.68 -14.76 1.01
CA ASP A 112 4.74 -15.84 1.99
C ASP A 112 5.46 -15.35 3.26
N ARG A 113 5.69 -16.25 4.22
CA ARG A 113 6.38 -15.93 5.47
C ARG A 113 7.83 -15.51 5.30
N LYS A 114 8.48 -15.91 4.20
CA LYS A 114 9.90 -15.65 3.97
C LYS A 114 10.13 -14.32 3.27
N MET A 115 9.22 -13.95 2.36
CA MET A 115 9.45 -12.80 1.51
C MET A 115 8.16 -12.28 0.88
N HIS A 116 8.08 -10.97 0.71
CA HIS A 116 7.17 -10.34 -0.24
C HIS A 116 7.95 -9.80 -1.43
N ALA A 117 7.49 -10.08 -2.62
CA ALA A 117 8.07 -9.59 -3.87
C ALA A 117 6.99 -9.01 -4.77
N VAL A 118 7.25 -7.81 -5.26
CA VAL A 118 6.34 -7.06 -6.13
C VAL A 118 7.09 -6.57 -7.35
N ASN A 119 6.44 -6.67 -8.51
CA ASN A 119 6.88 -6.05 -9.75
C ASN A 119 5.99 -4.84 -10.06
N ASP A 120 6.58 -3.66 -10.16
CA ASP A 120 5.95 -2.51 -10.80
C ASP A 120 6.05 -2.68 -12.32
N ILE A 121 4.90 -2.89 -12.96
CA ILE A 121 4.81 -3.16 -14.40
C ILE A 121 5.13 -1.90 -15.21
N LEU A 122 4.85 -0.71 -14.68
CA LEU A 122 5.06 0.55 -15.40
C LEU A 122 6.53 0.88 -15.57
N THR A 123 7.33 0.61 -14.54
CA THR A 123 8.77 0.93 -14.52
C THR A 123 9.64 -0.30 -14.73
N GLY A 124 9.08 -1.50 -14.62
CA GLY A 124 9.83 -2.75 -14.59
C GLY A 124 10.64 -2.95 -13.31
N THR A 125 10.32 -2.19 -12.26
CA THR A 125 11.02 -2.26 -10.98
C THR A 125 10.58 -3.49 -10.20
N MET A 126 11.55 -4.27 -9.70
CA MET A 126 11.33 -5.35 -8.75
C MET A 126 11.65 -4.88 -7.34
N ALA A 127 10.75 -5.14 -6.39
CA ALA A 127 10.93 -4.80 -4.98
C ALA A 127 10.74 -6.05 -4.11
N TYR A 128 11.60 -6.20 -3.09
CA TYR A 128 11.60 -7.31 -2.14
C TYR A 128 11.65 -6.80 -0.72
N ALA A 129 10.82 -7.40 0.14
CA ALA A 129 10.94 -7.33 1.60
C ALA A 129 11.20 -8.76 2.09
N VAL A 130 12.37 -8.99 2.67
CA VAL A 130 12.85 -10.33 3.04
C VAL A 130 12.81 -10.49 4.56
N PHE A 131 12.08 -11.48 5.05
CA PHE A 131 11.88 -11.76 6.46
C PHE A 131 12.71 -12.94 6.96
N GLU A 132 12.95 -13.92 6.10
CA GLU A 132 13.79 -15.08 6.37
C GLU A 132 14.74 -15.30 5.20
N ASP A 133 15.92 -15.86 5.47
CA ASP A 133 16.89 -16.25 4.44
C ASP A 133 16.21 -17.05 3.35
N THR A 134 16.33 -16.59 2.10
CA THR A 134 15.60 -17.19 1.01
C THR A 134 16.23 -16.96 -0.36
N LYS A 135 15.83 -17.81 -1.31
CA LYS A 135 16.08 -17.62 -2.73
C LYS A 135 14.78 -17.13 -3.38
N PRO A 136 14.77 -16.01 -4.10
CA PRO A 136 13.59 -15.55 -4.84
C PRO A 136 13.13 -16.58 -5.86
N ALA A 137 11.84 -16.91 -5.88
CA ALA A 137 11.31 -17.97 -6.74
C ALA A 137 11.28 -17.59 -8.25
N ALA A 138 11.10 -16.31 -8.55
CA ALA A 138 10.84 -15.82 -9.91
C ALA A 138 11.90 -14.84 -10.42
N ASP A 139 13.09 -14.85 -9.83
CA ASP A 139 14.13 -13.90 -10.19
C ASP A 139 15.49 -14.61 -10.45
N ASN A 140 16.12 -14.21 -11.54
CA ASN A 140 17.46 -14.67 -11.91
C ASN A 140 18.56 -13.67 -11.52
N VAL A 141 18.21 -12.53 -10.90
CA VAL A 141 19.18 -11.52 -10.47
C VAL A 141 19.83 -11.95 -9.16
N PHE A 142 19.04 -12.49 -8.23
CA PHE A 142 19.53 -12.91 -6.93
C PHE A 142 19.50 -14.44 -6.80
N SER A 143 20.65 -15.02 -6.45
CA SER A 143 20.73 -16.43 -6.06
C SER A 143 20.32 -16.66 -4.61
N PHE A 144 20.41 -15.62 -3.78
CA PHE A 144 20.10 -15.61 -2.35
C PHE A 144 19.86 -14.18 -1.87
N LEU A 145 18.93 -14.03 -0.94
CA LEU A 145 18.70 -12.79 -0.19
C LEU A 145 18.65 -13.10 1.32
N PRO A 146 19.44 -12.41 2.14
CA PRO A 146 19.43 -12.59 3.59
C PRO A 146 18.16 -12.00 4.21
N ALA A 147 17.78 -12.53 5.37
CA ALA A 147 16.73 -11.97 6.19
C ALA A 147 16.97 -10.50 6.52
N GLU A 148 15.91 -9.79 6.92
CA GLU A 148 15.94 -8.39 7.32
C GLU A 148 16.54 -7.45 6.25
N THR A 149 16.26 -7.76 4.98
CA THR A 149 16.74 -6.98 3.83
C THR A 149 15.56 -6.46 3.01
N MET A 150 15.64 -5.22 2.60
CA MET A 150 14.78 -4.66 1.56
C MET A 150 15.63 -4.33 0.35
N VAL A 151 15.21 -4.81 -0.82
CA VAL A 151 15.91 -4.59 -2.09
C VAL A 151 14.91 -4.10 -3.12
N MET A 152 15.33 -3.13 -3.89
CA MET A 152 14.61 -2.69 -5.06
C MET A 152 15.60 -2.55 -6.22
N TYR A 153 15.27 -3.06 -7.40
CA TYR A 153 16.10 -2.87 -8.58
C TYR A 153 15.28 -2.63 -9.84
N GLN A 154 15.92 -1.97 -10.79
CA GLN A 154 15.43 -1.74 -12.14
C GLN A 154 16.55 -1.98 -13.14
N LYS A 155 16.20 -2.51 -14.31
CA LYS A 155 17.14 -2.67 -15.44
C LYS A 155 17.03 -1.45 -16.36
N GLU A 156 18.12 -0.73 -16.52
CA GLU A 156 18.21 0.43 -17.39
C GLU A 156 19.41 0.29 -18.33
N ASN A 157 19.19 0.35 -19.66
CA ASN A 157 20.26 0.41 -20.66
C ASN A 157 21.44 -0.57 -20.42
N ASN A 158 21.18 -1.83 -20.19
CA ASN A 158 22.17 -2.85 -19.83
C ASN A 158 22.84 -2.68 -18.45
N ALA A 159 22.38 -1.77 -17.62
CA ALA A 159 22.80 -1.60 -16.24
C ALA A 159 21.70 -2.08 -15.27
N LEU A 160 22.11 -2.46 -14.08
CA LEU A 160 21.23 -2.76 -12.97
C LEU A 160 21.35 -1.60 -11.96
N VAL A 161 20.28 -0.83 -11.83
CA VAL A 161 20.17 0.19 -10.78
C VAL A 161 19.51 -0.46 -9.57
N MET A 162 20.16 -0.38 -8.42
CA MET A 162 19.73 -1.10 -7.21
C MET A 162 19.79 -0.22 -5.97
N SER A 163 18.76 -0.34 -5.12
CA SER A 163 18.75 0.19 -3.76
C SER A 163 18.60 -0.97 -2.79
N VAL A 164 19.42 -0.97 -1.74
CA VAL A 164 19.39 -1.98 -0.68
C VAL A 164 19.38 -1.28 0.66
N CYS A 165 18.54 -1.74 1.58
CA CYS A 165 18.55 -1.28 2.96
C CYS A 165 18.23 -2.41 3.94
N THR A 166 18.62 -2.21 5.19
CA THR A 166 18.27 -3.05 6.33
C THR A 166 17.25 -2.32 7.16
N PRO A 167 15.99 -2.79 7.28
CA PRO A 167 14.94 -2.07 7.99
C PRO A 167 15.23 -1.88 9.50
N ASN A 168 16.06 -2.72 10.07
CA ASN A 168 16.36 -2.69 11.51
C ASN A 168 17.31 -1.59 11.95
N LEU A 169 17.84 -0.78 11.05
CA LEU A 169 18.77 0.33 11.35
C LEU A 169 19.92 -0.04 12.33
N ASN A 170 20.26 -1.30 12.45
CA ASN A 170 21.42 -1.74 13.19
C ASN A 170 22.68 -1.32 12.41
N ILE A 171 22.99 -0.03 12.50
CA ILE A 171 24.31 0.47 12.12
C ILE A 171 25.21 -0.05 13.24
N ALA A 172 25.95 -1.10 12.96
CA ALA A 172 27.04 -1.50 13.85
C ALA A 172 28.02 -0.30 13.92
N GLU A 173 28.19 0.25 15.13
CA GLU A 173 29.22 1.24 15.43
C GLU A 173 30.62 0.63 15.26
#